data_c7c8e1ee67912c88042f7df849252106
#
_entry.id   c7c8e1ee67912c88042f7df849252106
#
_cell.length_a   1.000
_cell.length_b   1.000
_cell.length_c   1.000
_cell.angle_alpha   90.00
_cell.angle_beta   90.00
_cell.angle_gamma   90.00
#
_symmetry.space_group_name_H-M   'P 1'
#
loop_
_entity.id
_entity.type
_entity.pdbx_description
1 polymer ?
#
loop_
_entity_poly.entity_id
_entity_poly.type
_entity_poly.pdbx_seq_one_letter_code
_entity_poly.pdbx_strand_id
1 'polypeptide(L)'
;VDHLAPDLAADLTKVTAWMSRQGLGEGPIDDIREITGGTQNIMIRFGQDGPDGRRDLVLRRGPRHLRPISNTVILRETRVLRALADTDVPHAPLVAVCEDTSVLGDAVFYLMEPVEGFNAGAGLPALHASDPAVRHEMGLSMADAAARLGAVDHVAVGLADFGKPEGFLERQVPRWLSELDSYSKFDNYPGPDIGGVDAVATWLRHHQPASFSPGIMHGDYHAANVMFSPTGPDVVAIVDWEMSTIGDPLQDLGWMLATWYSPGREPVLPNELMTVGGLATPDELIERYARNSNRDLSQIDWYAVLACFKLGIILEGSQARAAAGKAPREIGDILHISAVRLFDRAQSIMAGSVTGGER
;
A
#
# COMPACT_ATOMS: atom_id res chain seq x y z
N VAL A 1 14.78 -18.89 19.26
CA VAL A 1 14.45 -19.96 18.31
C VAL A 1 13.27 -20.82 18.79
N ASP A 2 13.06 -20.93 20.10
CA ASP A 2 12.07 -21.86 20.72
C ASP A 2 10.57 -21.53 20.46
N HIS A 3 10.27 -20.40 19.81
CA HIS A 3 8.90 -19.97 19.51
C HIS A 3 8.57 -19.92 18.01
N LEU A 4 9.54 -20.21 17.13
CA LEU A 4 9.33 -20.24 15.68
C LEU A 4 8.78 -21.58 15.22
N ALA A 5 7.90 -21.56 14.23
CA ALA A 5 7.48 -22.78 13.57
C ALA A 5 8.72 -23.51 12.97
N PRO A 6 8.80 -24.86 13.07
CA PRO A 6 10.00 -25.63 12.69
C PRO A 6 10.48 -25.39 11.26
N ASP A 7 9.58 -25.15 10.35
CA ASP A 7 9.87 -24.84 8.95
C ASP A 7 10.46 -23.43 8.74
N LEU A 8 10.05 -22.43 9.54
CA LEU A 8 10.68 -21.11 9.52
C LEU A 8 12.11 -21.17 10.06
N ALA A 9 12.37 -21.96 11.09
CA ALA A 9 13.73 -22.18 11.59
C ALA A 9 14.62 -22.85 10.54
N ALA A 10 14.08 -23.83 9.78
CA ALA A 10 14.79 -24.46 8.68
C ALA A 10 15.07 -23.48 7.52
N ASP A 11 14.12 -22.60 7.20
CA ASP A 11 14.31 -21.56 6.19
C ASP A 11 15.41 -20.58 6.60
N LEU A 12 15.42 -20.12 7.85
CA LEU A 12 16.45 -19.22 8.35
C LEU A 12 17.85 -19.83 8.33
N THR A 13 18.00 -21.13 8.59
CA THR A 13 19.28 -21.84 8.45
C THR A 13 19.81 -21.77 7.01
N LYS A 14 18.92 -21.94 6.01
CA LYS A 14 19.28 -21.84 4.58
C LYS A 14 19.63 -20.41 4.18
N VAL A 15 18.87 -19.42 4.70
CA VAL A 15 19.13 -18.00 4.49
C VAL A 15 20.50 -17.62 5.04
N THR A 16 20.82 -18.01 6.27
CA THR A 16 22.12 -17.75 6.91
C THR A 16 23.28 -18.34 6.07
N ALA A 17 23.14 -19.59 5.60
CA ALA A 17 24.14 -20.20 4.74
C ALA A 17 24.27 -19.48 3.38
N TRP A 18 23.18 -18.94 2.84
CA TRP A 18 23.23 -18.11 1.63
C TRP A 18 23.90 -16.77 1.92
N MET A 19 23.56 -16.08 3.02
CA MET A 19 24.18 -14.82 3.43
C MET A 19 25.69 -14.93 3.58
N SER A 20 26.18 -15.97 4.23
CA SER A 20 27.61 -16.25 4.36
C SER A 20 28.29 -16.35 2.99
N ARG A 21 27.71 -17.06 2.03
CA ARG A 21 28.25 -17.16 0.65
C ARG A 21 28.26 -15.82 -0.10
N GLN A 22 27.38 -14.88 0.29
CA GLN A 22 27.31 -13.53 -0.29
C GLN A 22 28.18 -12.51 0.47
N GLY A 23 28.87 -12.92 1.55
CA GLY A 23 29.64 -12.01 2.41
C GLY A 23 28.77 -11.01 3.20
N LEU A 24 27.51 -11.33 3.43
CA LEU A 24 26.57 -10.45 4.13
C LEU A 24 26.62 -10.58 5.65
N GLY A 25 27.22 -11.66 6.17
CA GLY A 25 27.38 -11.94 7.58
C GLY A 25 27.82 -13.38 7.82
N GLU A 26 28.39 -13.64 9.00
CA GLU A 26 28.87 -14.96 9.39
C GLU A 26 28.35 -15.29 10.81
N GLY A 27 28.22 -16.58 11.10
CA GLY A 27 27.79 -17.03 12.42
C GLY A 27 26.25 -17.12 12.58
N PRO A 28 25.83 -17.41 13.80
CA PRO A 28 24.42 -17.62 14.10
C PRO A 28 23.63 -16.31 14.04
N ILE A 29 22.34 -16.43 13.67
CA ILE A 29 21.37 -15.36 13.81
C ILE A 29 20.71 -15.43 15.20
N ASP A 30 20.30 -14.29 15.72
CA ASP A 30 19.63 -14.14 17.02
C ASP A 30 18.49 -13.11 16.95
N ASP A 31 17.86 -12.79 18.07
CA ASP A 31 16.74 -11.83 18.17
C ASP A 31 15.64 -12.02 17.11
N ILE A 32 15.38 -13.27 16.79
CA ILE A 32 14.46 -13.65 15.72
C ILE A 32 13.02 -13.32 16.13
N ARG A 33 12.32 -12.54 15.29
CA ARG A 33 10.92 -12.16 15.50
C ARG A 33 10.17 -12.20 14.18
N GLU A 34 9.04 -12.91 14.15
CA GLU A 34 8.12 -12.82 13.04
C GLU A 34 7.38 -11.48 13.09
N ILE A 35 7.36 -10.76 11.97
CA ILE A 35 6.59 -9.52 11.82
C ILE A 35 5.21 -9.91 11.31
N THR A 36 4.22 -9.79 12.19
CA THR A 36 2.81 -10.06 11.89
C THR A 36 2.09 -8.81 11.43
N GLY A 37 1.05 -8.95 10.61
CA GLY A 37 0.23 -7.81 10.13
C GLY A 37 0.04 -7.76 8.62
N GLY A 38 0.84 -8.49 7.84
CA GLY A 38 0.62 -8.70 6.40
C GLY A 38 -0.14 -10.01 6.14
N THR A 39 -1.10 -10.00 5.23
CA THR A 39 -1.99 -11.13 5.01
C THR A 39 -1.40 -12.25 4.15
N GLN A 40 -0.28 -12.03 3.46
CA GLN A 40 0.19 -12.95 2.43
C GLN A 40 1.69 -13.29 2.50
N ASN A 41 2.57 -12.33 2.78
CA ASN A 41 4.01 -12.51 2.75
C ASN A 41 4.57 -12.82 4.15
N ILE A 42 5.64 -13.60 4.20
CA ILE A 42 6.34 -13.91 5.46
C ILE A 42 7.44 -12.88 5.63
N MET A 43 7.48 -12.25 6.81
CA MET A 43 8.50 -11.29 7.21
C MET A 43 9.10 -11.69 8.56
N ILE A 44 10.44 -11.72 8.63
CA ILE A 44 11.17 -12.12 9.84
C ILE A 44 12.29 -11.12 10.09
N ARG A 45 12.29 -10.46 11.25
CA ARG A 45 13.42 -9.66 11.74
C ARG A 45 14.38 -10.58 12.50
N PHE A 46 15.68 -10.39 12.31
CA PHE A 46 16.74 -11.09 13.03
C PHE A 46 18.00 -10.25 13.07
N GLY A 47 18.88 -10.50 14.07
CA GLY A 47 20.19 -9.93 14.17
C GLY A 47 21.27 -10.91 13.71
N GLN A 48 22.36 -10.41 13.13
CA GLN A 48 23.55 -11.19 12.77
C GLN A 48 24.79 -10.31 12.82
N ASP A 49 25.93 -10.89 13.19
CA ASP A 49 27.23 -10.25 13.05
C ASP A 49 27.65 -10.24 11.56
N GLY A 50 28.03 -9.07 11.08
CA GLY A 50 28.49 -8.85 9.69
C GLY A 50 29.90 -8.31 9.64
N PRO A 51 30.45 -8.07 8.43
CA PRO A 51 31.80 -7.54 8.24
C PRO A 51 32.04 -6.19 8.94
N ASP A 52 30.99 -5.35 9.00
CA ASP A 52 31.03 -4.01 9.58
C ASP A 52 30.44 -3.93 10.99
N GLY A 53 30.25 -5.08 11.65
CA GLY A 53 29.65 -5.21 12.97
C GLY A 53 28.24 -5.83 12.94
N ARG A 54 27.56 -5.80 14.09
CA ARG A 54 26.21 -6.36 14.21
C ARG A 54 25.21 -5.57 13.39
N ARG A 55 24.35 -6.28 12.67
CA ARG A 55 23.25 -5.71 11.86
C ARG A 55 21.94 -6.42 12.17
N ASP A 56 20.89 -5.65 12.27
CA ASP A 56 19.52 -6.17 12.21
C ASP A 56 19.04 -6.18 10.77
N LEU A 57 18.36 -7.24 10.38
CA LEU A 57 17.84 -7.43 9.03
C LEU A 57 16.39 -7.91 9.08
N VAL A 58 15.66 -7.62 8.03
CA VAL A 58 14.32 -8.16 7.77
C VAL A 58 14.35 -9.00 6.51
N LEU A 59 14.03 -10.27 6.64
CA LEU A 59 13.73 -11.17 5.52
C LEU A 59 12.29 -10.95 5.08
N ARG A 60 12.05 -10.77 3.77
CA ARG A 60 10.71 -10.83 3.16
C ARG A 60 10.70 -11.85 2.03
N ARG A 61 9.71 -12.74 2.05
CA ARG A 61 9.44 -13.75 1.02
C ARG A 61 7.95 -13.90 0.78
N GLY A 62 7.58 -14.50 -0.35
CA GLY A 62 6.20 -14.90 -0.62
C GLY A 62 5.64 -15.89 0.42
N PRO A 63 4.31 -16.14 0.39
CA PRO A 63 3.65 -17.05 1.32
C PRO A 63 4.22 -18.47 1.25
N ARG A 64 3.93 -19.29 2.27
CA ARG A 64 4.33 -20.71 2.28
C ARG A 64 3.83 -21.48 1.07
N HIS A 65 2.57 -21.26 0.72
CA HIS A 65 1.96 -21.80 -0.49
C HIS A 65 2.03 -20.77 -1.60
N LEU A 66 3.09 -20.88 -2.41
CA LEU A 66 3.33 -19.95 -3.52
C LEU A 66 2.19 -20.03 -4.55
N ARG A 67 1.70 -18.86 -4.93
CA ARG A 67 0.86 -18.70 -6.12
C ARG A 67 1.77 -18.48 -7.34
N PRO A 68 1.30 -18.72 -8.57
CA PRO A 68 2.13 -18.55 -9.78
C PRO A 68 2.84 -17.19 -9.89
N ILE A 69 2.25 -16.13 -9.32
CA ILE A 69 2.79 -14.78 -9.38
C ILE A 69 3.62 -14.38 -8.15
N SER A 70 3.70 -15.20 -7.08
CA SER A 70 4.31 -14.80 -5.81
C SER A 70 5.76 -14.33 -5.97
N ASN A 71 6.59 -15.09 -6.66
CA ASN A 71 7.99 -14.71 -6.91
C ASN A 71 8.10 -13.46 -7.77
N THR A 72 7.25 -13.32 -8.78
CA THR A 72 7.22 -12.11 -9.62
C THR A 72 6.89 -10.87 -8.80
N VAL A 73 5.94 -10.95 -7.87
CA VAL A 73 5.58 -9.83 -6.98
C VAL A 73 6.78 -9.45 -6.10
N ILE A 74 7.42 -10.40 -5.43
CA ILE A 74 8.60 -10.15 -4.60
C ILE A 74 9.74 -9.49 -5.42
N LEU A 75 10.04 -9.99 -6.61
CA LEU A 75 11.06 -9.40 -7.47
C LEU A 75 10.69 -8.00 -7.99
N ARG A 76 9.39 -7.74 -8.22
CA ARG A 76 8.94 -6.38 -8.57
C ARG A 76 9.13 -5.40 -7.42
N GLU A 77 8.83 -5.80 -6.18
CA GLU A 77 9.11 -4.97 -4.99
C GLU A 77 10.59 -4.60 -4.90
N THR A 78 11.49 -5.56 -5.11
CA THR A 78 12.95 -5.28 -5.05
C THR A 78 13.42 -4.32 -6.14
N ARG A 79 12.78 -4.32 -7.33
CA ARG A 79 13.08 -3.33 -8.37
C ARG A 79 12.74 -1.91 -7.92
N VAL A 80 11.59 -1.73 -7.25
CA VAL A 80 11.19 -0.43 -6.71
C VAL A 80 12.14 0.01 -5.60
N LEU A 81 12.40 -0.85 -4.60
CA LEU A 81 13.30 -0.51 -3.49
C LEU A 81 14.71 -0.13 -4.00
N ARG A 82 15.22 -0.86 -5.00
CA ARG A 82 16.51 -0.53 -5.63
C ARG A 82 16.48 0.82 -6.37
N ALA A 83 15.39 1.11 -7.07
CA ALA A 83 15.21 2.37 -7.79
C ALA A 83 15.10 3.58 -6.85
N LEU A 84 14.58 3.39 -5.65
CA LEU A 84 14.41 4.45 -4.65
C LEU A 84 15.65 4.69 -3.79
N ALA A 85 16.69 3.84 -3.84
CA ALA A 85 17.83 3.83 -2.92
C ALA A 85 18.54 5.20 -2.80
N ASP A 86 18.68 5.92 -3.91
CA ASP A 86 19.36 7.23 -3.97
C ASP A 86 18.37 8.40 -4.05
N THR A 87 17.12 8.20 -3.62
CA THR A 87 16.07 9.23 -3.61
C THR A 87 15.72 9.64 -2.17
N ASP A 88 14.97 10.72 -2.03
CA ASP A 88 14.44 11.20 -0.74
C ASP A 88 13.07 10.60 -0.40
N VAL A 89 12.60 9.62 -1.15
CA VAL A 89 11.37 8.86 -0.85
C VAL A 89 11.63 7.96 0.36
N PRO A 90 10.86 8.08 1.45
CA PRO A 90 11.04 7.23 2.61
C PRO A 90 10.68 5.78 2.30
N HIS A 91 11.63 4.86 2.47
CA HIS A 91 11.46 3.42 2.20
C HIS A 91 12.45 2.59 3.03
N ALA A 92 12.23 1.29 3.15
CA ALA A 92 13.18 0.37 3.77
C ALA A 92 14.38 0.13 2.82
N PRO A 93 15.63 0.36 3.25
CA PRO A 93 16.81 0.12 2.43
C PRO A 93 16.95 -1.36 2.04
N LEU A 94 17.04 -1.64 0.74
CA LEU A 94 17.27 -2.99 0.22
C LEU A 94 18.73 -3.39 0.45
N VAL A 95 18.94 -4.54 1.11
CA VAL A 95 20.29 -5.07 1.38
C VAL A 95 20.71 -6.08 0.33
N ALA A 96 19.90 -7.09 0.05
CA ALA A 96 20.22 -8.13 -0.90
C ALA A 96 18.97 -8.85 -1.42
N VAL A 97 19.08 -9.46 -2.59
CA VAL A 97 18.00 -10.25 -3.23
C VAL A 97 18.53 -11.64 -3.55
N CYS A 98 17.78 -12.66 -3.17
CA CYS A 98 18.02 -14.05 -3.57
C CYS A 98 16.99 -14.46 -4.62
N GLU A 99 17.43 -14.53 -5.87
CA GLU A 99 16.59 -14.99 -7.00
C GLU A 99 16.69 -16.52 -7.20
N ASP A 100 17.65 -17.17 -6.52
CA ASP A 100 17.84 -18.63 -6.56
C ASP A 100 16.75 -19.32 -5.73
N THR A 101 15.74 -19.83 -6.42
CA THR A 101 14.61 -20.51 -5.80
C THR A 101 15.00 -21.80 -5.07
N SER A 102 16.16 -22.39 -5.37
CA SER A 102 16.63 -23.61 -4.71
C SER A 102 16.98 -23.40 -3.23
N VAL A 103 17.21 -22.15 -2.81
CA VAL A 103 17.55 -21.81 -1.42
C VAL A 103 16.37 -22.00 -0.49
N LEU A 104 15.17 -21.53 -0.87
CA LEU A 104 13.96 -21.58 -0.02
C LEU A 104 12.80 -22.39 -0.61
N GLY A 105 13.10 -23.49 -1.33
CA GLY A 105 12.06 -24.37 -1.83
C GLY A 105 11.06 -23.66 -2.75
N ASP A 106 11.56 -23.25 -3.92
CA ASP A 106 10.84 -22.52 -4.97
C ASP A 106 10.54 -21.03 -4.70
N ALA A 107 10.84 -20.50 -3.51
CA ALA A 107 10.63 -19.10 -3.18
C ALA A 107 11.87 -18.23 -3.40
N VAL A 108 11.69 -17.08 -4.03
CA VAL A 108 12.64 -15.98 -3.96
C VAL A 108 12.42 -15.17 -2.66
N PHE A 109 13.47 -14.46 -2.23
CA PHE A 109 13.36 -13.58 -1.06
C PHE A 109 14.32 -12.40 -1.19
N TYR A 110 14.12 -11.41 -0.32
CA TYR A 110 15.09 -10.33 -0.16
C TYR A 110 15.31 -10.00 1.32
N LEU A 111 16.42 -9.35 1.56
CA LEU A 111 16.81 -8.77 2.84
C LEU A 111 16.75 -7.24 2.73
N MET A 112 16.23 -6.60 3.75
CA MET A 112 16.18 -5.14 3.90
C MET A 112 16.57 -4.75 5.31
N GLU A 113 16.94 -3.50 5.51
CA GLU A 113 17.14 -2.95 6.85
C GLU A 113 15.78 -2.77 7.55
N PRO A 114 15.70 -2.99 8.87
CA PRO A 114 14.51 -2.67 9.63
C PRO A 114 14.28 -1.15 9.66
N VAL A 115 13.02 -0.75 9.56
CA VAL A 115 12.62 0.64 9.74
C VAL A 115 12.17 0.83 11.18
N GLU A 116 12.77 1.77 11.88
CA GLU A 116 12.34 2.16 13.23
C GLU A 116 11.12 3.08 13.09
N GLY A 117 9.94 2.51 13.28
CA GLY A 117 8.68 3.20 13.11
C GLY A 117 7.50 2.34 13.56
N PHE A 118 6.30 2.92 13.50
CA PHE A 118 5.06 2.20 13.77
C PHE A 118 4.07 2.36 12.61
N ASN A 119 3.20 1.39 12.46
CA ASN A 119 2.09 1.42 11.52
C ASN A 119 0.81 1.85 12.23
N ALA A 120 0.18 2.93 11.76
CA ALA A 120 -1.04 3.47 12.38
C ALA A 120 -2.26 2.53 12.27
N GLY A 121 -2.22 1.53 11.38
CA GLY A 121 -3.22 0.47 11.30
C GLY A 121 -3.17 -0.51 12.48
N ALA A 122 -2.02 -0.63 13.15
CA ALA A 122 -1.83 -1.50 14.31
C ALA A 122 -2.10 -0.78 15.66
N GLY A 123 -2.26 0.55 15.65
CA GLY A 123 -2.51 1.37 16.83
C GLY A 123 -1.60 2.59 16.90
N LEU A 124 -1.89 3.50 17.84
CA LEU A 124 -1.14 4.74 18.02
C LEU A 124 -0.28 4.70 19.31
N PRO A 125 1.02 5.01 19.22
CA PRO A 125 1.84 5.29 20.42
C PRO A 125 1.27 6.47 21.22
N ALA A 126 1.62 6.55 22.50
CA ALA A 126 1.07 7.51 23.45
C ALA A 126 1.15 8.98 22.97
N LEU A 127 2.28 9.39 22.37
CA LEU A 127 2.43 10.73 21.78
C LEU A 127 1.33 10.99 20.73
N HIS A 128 1.19 10.09 19.77
CA HIS A 128 0.27 10.23 18.64
C HIS A 128 -1.20 10.08 19.07
N ALA A 129 -1.49 9.25 20.06
CA ALA A 129 -2.82 9.12 20.63
C ALA A 129 -3.28 10.39 21.37
N SER A 130 -2.34 11.05 22.10
CA SER A 130 -2.67 12.19 22.98
C SER A 130 -2.60 13.56 22.30
N ASP A 131 -1.76 13.75 21.26
CA ASP A 131 -1.51 15.05 20.66
C ASP A 131 -2.18 15.20 19.26
N PRO A 132 -3.26 16.00 19.14
CA PRO A 132 -3.92 16.24 17.87
C PRO A 132 -3.02 17.00 16.85
N ALA A 133 -2.07 17.83 17.31
CA ALA A 133 -1.18 18.53 16.40
C ALA A 133 -0.19 17.55 15.72
N VAL A 134 0.28 16.54 16.45
CA VAL A 134 1.09 15.47 15.87
C VAL A 134 0.29 14.69 14.84
N ARG A 135 -0.98 14.35 15.12
CA ARG A 135 -1.84 13.64 14.15
C ARG A 135 -2.15 14.46 12.90
N HIS A 136 -2.34 15.77 13.06
CA HIS A 136 -2.50 16.69 11.94
C HIS A 136 -1.28 16.64 11.00
N GLU A 137 -0.08 16.80 11.56
CA GLU A 137 1.17 16.74 10.80
C GLU A 137 1.46 15.36 10.20
N MET A 138 1.00 14.25 10.80
CA MET A 138 1.10 12.91 10.19
C MET A 138 0.43 12.88 8.81
N GLY A 139 -0.76 13.45 8.68
CA GLY A 139 -1.45 13.56 7.39
C GLY A 139 -0.65 14.38 6.38
N LEU A 140 -0.13 15.53 6.80
CA LEU A 140 0.69 16.39 5.94
C LEU A 140 1.98 15.69 5.52
N SER A 141 2.63 14.95 6.41
CA SER A 141 3.81 14.14 6.11
C SER A 141 3.53 13.04 5.08
N MET A 142 2.33 12.43 5.11
CA MET A 142 1.92 11.49 4.06
C MET A 142 1.77 12.19 2.71
N ALA A 143 1.18 13.39 2.66
CA ALA A 143 1.08 14.15 1.41
C ALA A 143 2.47 14.51 0.84
N ASP A 144 3.43 14.87 1.70
CA ASP A 144 4.82 15.11 1.31
C ASP A 144 5.49 13.85 0.75
N ALA A 145 5.32 12.70 1.40
CA ALA A 145 5.91 11.44 0.95
C ALA A 145 5.33 10.99 -0.41
N ALA A 146 4.02 11.14 -0.63
CA ALA A 146 3.37 10.89 -1.91
C ALA A 146 3.89 11.83 -3.01
N ALA A 147 4.09 13.12 -2.69
CA ALA A 147 4.62 14.09 -3.64
C ALA A 147 6.06 13.77 -4.05
N ARG A 148 6.93 13.37 -3.08
CA ARG A 148 8.30 12.90 -3.36
C ARG A 148 8.30 11.68 -4.27
N LEU A 149 7.46 10.67 -3.98
CA LEU A 149 7.34 9.48 -4.82
C LEU A 149 6.93 9.84 -6.25
N GLY A 150 5.89 10.67 -6.40
CA GLY A 150 5.41 11.13 -7.70
C GLY A 150 6.38 12.03 -8.46
N ALA A 151 7.40 12.61 -7.81
CA ALA A 151 8.42 13.44 -8.42
C ALA A 151 9.63 12.64 -8.95
N VAL A 152 9.78 11.37 -8.57
CA VAL A 152 10.91 10.53 -9.03
C VAL A 152 10.81 10.33 -10.55
N ASP A 153 11.87 10.62 -11.25
CA ASP A 153 12.02 10.28 -12.67
C ASP A 153 12.19 8.76 -12.83
N HIS A 154 11.10 8.09 -13.14
CA HIS A 154 11.06 6.64 -13.26
C HIS A 154 11.98 6.08 -14.35
N VAL A 155 12.32 6.88 -15.37
CA VAL A 155 13.25 6.47 -16.42
C VAL A 155 14.68 6.54 -15.90
N ALA A 156 15.04 7.64 -15.23
CA ALA A 156 16.38 7.85 -14.68
C ALA A 156 16.74 6.79 -13.62
N VAL A 157 15.75 6.33 -12.82
CA VAL A 157 15.96 5.28 -11.80
C VAL A 157 15.80 3.85 -12.32
N GLY A 158 15.69 3.64 -13.64
CA GLY A 158 15.67 2.32 -14.27
C GLY A 158 14.31 1.58 -14.23
N LEU A 159 13.20 2.31 -14.12
CA LEU A 159 11.85 1.75 -14.10
C LEU A 159 11.04 2.04 -15.38
N ALA A 160 11.68 2.37 -16.51
CA ALA A 160 11.00 2.71 -17.75
C ALA A 160 10.05 1.61 -18.26
N ASP A 161 10.38 0.33 -18.01
CA ASP A 161 9.60 -0.86 -18.41
C ASP A 161 8.72 -1.43 -17.29
N PHE A 162 8.63 -0.74 -16.13
CA PHE A 162 7.97 -1.27 -14.94
C PHE A 162 6.45 -1.24 -15.01
N GLY A 163 5.86 -0.50 -15.94
CA GLY A 163 4.43 -0.39 -16.16
C GLY A 163 4.09 -0.10 -17.62
N LYS A 164 2.83 0.21 -17.87
CA LYS A 164 2.28 0.59 -19.18
C LYS A 164 1.50 1.90 -19.04
N PRO A 165 2.16 3.06 -19.10
CA PRO A 165 1.49 4.34 -18.95
C PRO A 165 0.55 4.68 -20.11
N GLU A 166 0.83 4.20 -21.34
CA GLU A 166 -0.02 4.47 -22.51
C GLU A 166 -1.44 3.93 -22.28
N GLY A 167 -2.44 4.80 -22.42
CA GLY A 167 -3.85 4.46 -22.20
C GLY A 167 -4.14 4.06 -20.74
N PHE A 168 -3.34 4.50 -19.76
CA PHE A 168 -3.50 4.09 -18.36
C PHE A 168 -4.86 4.51 -17.80
N LEU A 169 -5.28 5.76 -18.00
CA LEU A 169 -6.55 6.29 -17.48
C LEU A 169 -7.75 5.62 -18.18
N GLU A 170 -7.68 5.44 -19.49
CA GLU A 170 -8.74 4.82 -20.31
C GLU A 170 -9.04 3.39 -19.89
N ARG A 171 -8.03 2.66 -19.42
CA ARG A 171 -8.19 1.28 -18.97
C ARG A 171 -8.81 1.12 -17.59
N GLN A 172 -8.85 2.18 -16.76
CA GLN A 172 -9.25 2.04 -15.36
C GLN A 172 -10.70 1.55 -15.23
N VAL A 173 -11.65 2.27 -15.79
CA VAL A 173 -13.06 1.94 -15.63
C VAL A 173 -13.43 0.58 -16.25
N PRO A 174 -13.07 0.26 -17.52
CA PRO A 174 -13.36 -1.05 -18.09
C PRO A 174 -12.76 -2.22 -17.30
N ARG A 175 -11.50 -2.07 -16.83
CA ARG A 175 -10.81 -3.09 -16.04
C ARG A 175 -11.58 -3.41 -14.76
N TRP A 176 -11.95 -2.40 -13.99
CA TRP A 176 -12.59 -2.61 -12.70
C TRP A 176 -14.05 -3.08 -12.83
N LEU A 177 -14.78 -2.66 -13.85
CA LEU A 177 -16.09 -3.27 -14.17
C LEU A 177 -15.95 -4.74 -14.52
N SER A 178 -14.94 -5.11 -15.32
CA SER A 178 -14.67 -6.52 -15.64
C SER A 178 -14.26 -7.33 -14.41
N GLU A 179 -13.51 -6.73 -13.47
CA GLU A 179 -13.20 -7.37 -12.19
C GLU A 179 -14.46 -7.63 -11.38
N LEU A 180 -15.33 -6.63 -11.22
CA LEU A 180 -16.61 -6.77 -10.51
C LEU A 180 -17.49 -7.85 -11.13
N ASP A 181 -17.63 -7.85 -12.46
CA ASP A 181 -18.41 -8.86 -13.19
C ASP A 181 -17.85 -10.28 -12.96
N SER A 182 -16.52 -10.40 -12.84
CA SER A 182 -15.85 -11.68 -12.58
C SER A 182 -16.25 -12.34 -11.26
N TYR A 183 -16.82 -11.59 -10.31
CA TYR A 183 -17.25 -12.12 -9.00
C TYR A 183 -18.53 -12.97 -9.11
N SER A 184 -19.29 -12.83 -10.17
CA SER A 184 -20.45 -13.69 -10.46
C SER A 184 -20.11 -15.19 -10.54
N LYS A 185 -18.83 -15.53 -10.74
CA LYS A 185 -18.34 -16.93 -10.73
C LYS A 185 -18.25 -17.55 -9.33
N PHE A 186 -18.35 -16.75 -8.26
CA PHE A 186 -18.29 -17.29 -6.90
C PHE A 186 -19.65 -17.84 -6.48
N ASP A 187 -19.64 -19.10 -6.01
CA ASP A 187 -20.84 -19.79 -5.54
C ASP A 187 -21.49 -19.00 -4.38
N ASN A 188 -22.83 -18.95 -4.37
CA ASN A 188 -23.65 -18.27 -3.38
C ASN A 188 -23.41 -16.74 -3.24
N TYR A 189 -22.66 -16.13 -4.14
CA TYR A 189 -22.57 -14.68 -4.18
C TYR A 189 -23.79 -14.09 -4.88
N PRO A 190 -24.60 -13.26 -4.21
CA PRO A 190 -25.87 -12.76 -4.76
C PRO A 190 -25.70 -11.66 -5.81
N GLY A 191 -24.47 -11.22 -6.03
CA GLY A 191 -24.14 -10.03 -6.81
C GLY A 191 -23.80 -8.84 -5.92
N PRO A 192 -23.24 -7.77 -6.51
CA PRO A 192 -22.87 -6.58 -5.74
C PRO A 192 -24.14 -5.81 -5.33
N ASP A 193 -24.39 -5.75 -4.03
CA ASP A 193 -25.42 -4.86 -3.46
C ASP A 193 -24.80 -3.52 -3.09
N ILE A 194 -24.23 -2.86 -4.12
CA ILE A 194 -23.53 -1.59 -4.01
C ILE A 194 -24.28 -0.56 -4.89
N GLY A 195 -24.80 0.50 -4.26
CA GLY A 195 -25.48 1.57 -4.97
C GLY A 195 -24.56 2.41 -5.85
N GLY A 196 -25.00 2.75 -7.06
CA GLY A 196 -24.37 3.78 -7.88
C GLY A 196 -23.17 3.36 -8.72
N VAL A 197 -22.88 2.07 -8.88
CA VAL A 197 -21.74 1.57 -9.69
C VAL A 197 -21.76 2.15 -11.10
N ASP A 198 -22.90 2.06 -11.81
CA ASP A 198 -23.03 2.55 -13.18
C ASP A 198 -22.95 4.08 -13.28
N ALA A 199 -23.52 4.79 -12.28
CA ALA A 199 -23.46 6.24 -12.22
C ALA A 199 -22.01 6.73 -12.04
N VAL A 200 -21.26 6.12 -11.13
CA VAL A 200 -19.84 6.42 -10.88
C VAL A 200 -18.99 6.07 -12.12
N ALA A 201 -19.20 4.90 -12.71
CA ALA A 201 -18.48 4.50 -13.92
C ALA A 201 -18.74 5.45 -15.10
N THR A 202 -19.99 5.91 -15.26
CA THR A 202 -20.37 6.87 -16.30
C THR A 202 -19.75 8.23 -16.07
N TRP A 203 -19.78 8.73 -14.82
CA TRP A 203 -19.15 9.99 -14.45
C TRP A 203 -17.63 9.96 -14.71
N LEU A 204 -16.94 8.89 -14.27
CA LEU A 204 -15.51 8.70 -14.51
C LEU A 204 -15.14 8.74 -16.00
N ARG A 205 -15.95 8.15 -16.87
CA ARG A 205 -15.71 8.19 -18.32
C ARG A 205 -15.87 9.60 -18.90
N HIS A 206 -16.85 10.37 -18.43
CA HIS A 206 -17.14 11.71 -18.94
C HIS A 206 -16.18 12.79 -18.44
N HIS A 207 -15.57 12.59 -17.26
CA HIS A 207 -14.69 13.57 -16.61
C HIS A 207 -13.23 13.13 -16.60
N GLN A 208 -12.88 12.12 -17.41
CA GLN A 208 -11.51 11.61 -17.47
C GLN A 208 -10.53 12.72 -17.86
N PRO A 209 -9.40 12.89 -17.12
CA PRO A 209 -8.34 13.81 -17.51
C PRO A 209 -7.84 13.50 -18.93
N ALA A 210 -7.65 14.55 -19.74
CA ALA A 210 -7.23 14.41 -21.14
C ALA A 210 -5.78 13.93 -21.28
N SER A 211 -4.95 14.16 -20.28
CA SER A 211 -3.55 13.75 -20.24
C SER A 211 -3.04 13.69 -18.81
N PHE A 212 -1.93 13.02 -18.60
CA PHE A 212 -1.20 12.97 -17.34
C PHE A 212 0.31 12.86 -17.58
N SER A 213 1.12 13.10 -16.56
CA SER A 213 2.55 12.86 -16.58
C SER A 213 2.86 11.54 -15.88
N PRO A 214 3.38 10.52 -16.59
CA PRO A 214 3.72 9.23 -15.97
C PRO A 214 4.73 9.38 -14.84
N GLY A 215 4.60 8.52 -13.84
CA GLY A 215 5.52 8.44 -12.70
C GLY A 215 5.30 7.16 -11.92
N ILE A 216 6.13 6.98 -10.88
CA ILE A 216 5.98 5.84 -9.97
C ILE A 216 4.74 6.10 -9.12
N MET A 217 3.86 5.11 -9.07
CA MET A 217 2.77 5.08 -8.12
C MET A 217 2.87 3.84 -7.24
N HIS A 218 2.51 3.98 -5.98
CA HIS A 218 2.40 2.90 -5.02
C HIS A 218 1.21 1.98 -5.36
N GLY A 219 0.09 2.56 -5.72
CA GLY A 219 -1.11 1.84 -6.16
C GLY A 219 -2.07 1.43 -5.04
N ASP A 220 -1.63 1.54 -3.76
CA ASP A 220 -2.41 1.27 -2.55
C ASP A 220 -1.96 2.21 -1.40
N TYR A 221 -1.91 3.53 -1.66
CA TYR A 221 -1.31 4.51 -0.76
C TYR A 221 -2.30 4.99 0.31
N HIS A 222 -2.23 4.40 1.50
CA HIS A 222 -3.06 4.77 2.65
C HIS A 222 -2.29 4.63 3.98
N ALA A 223 -2.88 5.10 5.09
CA ALA A 223 -2.21 5.19 6.39
C ALA A 223 -1.68 3.85 6.94
N ALA A 224 -2.26 2.71 6.55
CA ALA A 224 -1.76 1.40 6.95
C ALA A 224 -0.58 0.90 6.08
N ASN A 225 -0.24 1.58 4.97
CA ASN A 225 0.89 1.27 4.11
C ASN A 225 2.03 2.28 4.24
N VAL A 226 2.05 3.03 5.34
CA VAL A 226 3.18 3.88 5.75
C VAL A 226 3.58 3.59 7.18
N MET A 227 4.84 3.83 7.49
CA MET A 227 5.37 3.81 8.86
C MET A 227 5.71 5.23 9.29
N PHE A 228 5.31 5.57 10.52
CA PHE A 228 5.58 6.86 11.13
C PHE A 228 6.68 6.76 12.18
N SER A 229 7.39 7.86 12.38
CA SER A 229 8.35 8.01 13.47
C SER A 229 7.67 7.81 14.83
N PRO A 230 8.25 7.06 15.78
CA PRO A 230 7.70 6.93 17.12
C PRO A 230 7.81 8.21 17.96
N THR A 231 8.64 9.18 17.52
CA THR A 231 8.95 10.43 18.25
C THR A 231 8.43 11.69 17.55
N GLY A 232 7.72 11.55 16.41
CA GLY A 232 7.21 12.69 15.66
C GLY A 232 6.22 12.27 14.59
N PRO A 233 5.73 13.22 13.78
CA PRO A 233 4.69 12.97 12.77
C PRO A 233 5.22 12.42 11.46
N ASP A 234 6.53 12.30 11.28
CA ASP A 234 7.14 12.05 9.99
C ASP A 234 6.89 10.64 9.47
N VAL A 235 6.59 10.50 8.19
CA VAL A 235 6.63 9.24 7.47
C VAL A 235 8.10 8.82 7.32
N VAL A 236 8.46 7.67 7.89
CA VAL A 236 9.82 7.11 7.84
C VAL A 236 9.96 6.00 6.81
N ALA A 237 8.87 5.39 6.38
CA ALA A 237 8.86 4.49 5.22
C ALA A 237 7.47 4.35 4.61
N ILE A 238 7.43 4.23 3.30
CA ILE A 238 6.32 3.67 2.53
C ILE A 238 6.59 2.17 2.42
N VAL A 239 5.58 1.34 2.67
CA VAL A 239 5.70 -0.12 2.72
C VAL A 239 4.62 -0.78 1.84
N ASP A 240 4.83 -2.05 1.50
CA ASP A 240 3.91 -2.87 0.70
C ASP A 240 3.77 -2.43 -0.76
N TRP A 241 4.88 -2.55 -1.48
CA TRP A 241 5.03 -2.13 -2.88
C TRP A 241 4.44 -3.10 -3.92
N GLU A 242 3.65 -4.11 -3.49
CA GLU A 242 3.16 -5.16 -4.39
C GLU A 242 2.26 -4.64 -5.53
N MET A 243 1.54 -3.53 -5.32
CA MET A 243 0.68 -2.91 -6.32
C MET A 243 1.35 -1.80 -7.13
N SER A 244 2.63 -1.54 -6.89
CA SER A 244 3.37 -0.46 -7.55
C SER A 244 3.48 -0.66 -9.07
N THR A 245 3.43 0.46 -9.79
CA THR A 245 3.54 0.48 -11.26
C THR A 245 3.93 1.87 -11.76
N ILE A 246 4.18 1.99 -13.06
CA ILE A 246 4.21 3.29 -13.72
C ILE A 246 2.81 3.63 -14.22
N GLY A 247 2.29 4.75 -13.75
CA GLY A 247 0.97 5.26 -14.07
C GLY A 247 0.89 6.75 -13.72
N ASP A 248 -0.26 7.21 -13.26
CA ASP A 248 -0.41 8.59 -12.79
C ASP A 248 -0.29 8.66 -11.27
N PRO A 249 0.76 9.28 -10.71
CA PRO A 249 0.96 9.45 -9.27
C PRO A 249 -0.18 10.17 -8.53
N LEU A 250 -1.02 10.93 -9.21
CA LEU A 250 -2.22 11.52 -8.59
C LEU A 250 -3.23 10.46 -8.14
N GLN A 251 -3.13 9.24 -8.65
CA GLN A 251 -3.91 8.11 -8.16
C GLN A 251 -3.59 7.78 -6.68
N ASP A 252 -2.33 7.92 -6.24
CA ASP A 252 -1.96 7.69 -4.85
C ASP A 252 -2.51 8.78 -3.92
N LEU A 253 -2.47 10.05 -4.34
CA LEU A 253 -3.16 11.13 -3.62
C LEU A 253 -4.68 10.89 -3.59
N GLY A 254 -5.28 10.52 -4.71
CA GLY A 254 -6.71 10.16 -4.78
C GLY A 254 -7.05 9.00 -3.85
N TRP A 255 -6.19 7.99 -3.75
CA TRP A 255 -6.36 6.85 -2.85
C TRP A 255 -6.27 7.27 -1.38
N MET A 256 -5.28 8.10 -1.04
CA MET A 256 -5.18 8.69 0.29
C MET A 256 -6.45 9.46 0.65
N LEU A 257 -6.93 10.35 -0.23
CA LEU A 257 -8.15 11.13 -0.03
C LEU A 257 -9.40 10.24 0.11
N ALA A 258 -9.52 9.18 -0.68
CA ALA A 258 -10.63 8.24 -0.63
C ALA A 258 -10.71 7.48 0.70
N THR A 259 -9.57 7.20 1.32
CA THR A 259 -9.47 6.43 2.58
C THR A 259 -9.28 7.32 3.81
N TRP A 260 -9.06 8.62 3.62
CA TRP A 260 -8.81 9.59 4.69
C TRP A 260 -10.07 9.95 5.46
N TYR A 261 -9.86 10.48 6.65
CA TYR A 261 -10.91 11.05 7.46
C TYR A 261 -11.77 12.08 6.69
N SER A 262 -13.06 12.09 6.96
CA SER A 262 -14.00 13.06 6.41
C SER A 262 -14.94 13.51 7.52
N PRO A 263 -15.01 14.81 7.83
CA PRO A 263 -15.89 15.30 8.89
C PRO A 263 -17.35 14.85 8.72
N GLY A 264 -17.93 14.35 9.80
CA GLY A 264 -19.34 13.91 9.81
C GLY A 264 -19.63 12.60 9.08
N ARG A 265 -18.60 11.86 8.67
CA ARG A 265 -18.74 10.54 8.02
C ARG A 265 -17.99 9.46 8.78
N GLU A 266 -18.53 8.24 8.72
CA GLU A 266 -17.84 7.07 9.21
C GLU A 266 -16.59 6.78 8.37
N PRO A 267 -15.47 6.37 8.99
CA PRO A 267 -14.27 5.97 8.26
C PRO A 267 -14.56 4.82 7.29
N VAL A 268 -13.99 4.90 6.10
CA VAL A 268 -14.07 3.83 5.10
C VAL A 268 -13.30 2.60 5.55
N LEU A 269 -12.06 2.81 6.01
CA LEU A 269 -11.21 1.80 6.63
C LEU A 269 -10.99 2.19 8.09
N PRO A 270 -11.81 1.67 9.01
CA PRO A 270 -11.74 2.08 10.41
C PRO A 270 -10.42 1.60 11.05
N ASN A 271 -9.68 2.55 11.61
CA ASN A 271 -8.53 2.32 12.47
C ASN A 271 -8.47 3.45 13.51
N GLU A 272 -7.59 3.31 14.50
CA GLU A 272 -7.50 4.29 15.60
C GLU A 272 -7.21 5.70 15.08
N LEU A 273 -6.26 5.86 14.16
CA LEU A 273 -5.89 7.16 13.59
C LEU A 273 -7.11 7.88 12.97
N MET A 274 -7.95 7.15 12.23
CA MET A 274 -9.11 7.73 11.54
C MET A 274 -10.27 8.08 12.49
N THR A 275 -10.27 7.58 13.73
CA THR A 275 -11.36 7.75 14.70
C THR A 275 -11.04 8.73 15.83
N VAL A 276 -9.75 8.90 16.17
CA VAL A 276 -9.32 9.75 17.30
C VAL A 276 -9.51 11.25 17.03
N GLY A 277 -9.57 11.68 15.76
CA GLY A 277 -9.70 13.08 15.36
C GLY A 277 -8.37 13.86 15.37
N GLY A 278 -8.43 15.16 15.10
CA GLY A 278 -7.25 16.03 15.00
C GLY A 278 -6.42 15.81 13.73
N LEU A 279 -7.02 15.24 12.70
CA LEU A 279 -6.35 14.99 11.40
C LEU A 279 -6.42 16.23 10.51
N ALA A 280 -5.44 16.37 9.62
CA ALA A 280 -5.49 17.35 8.54
C ALA A 280 -6.73 17.12 7.66
N THR A 281 -7.34 18.20 7.19
CA THR A 281 -8.48 18.13 6.27
C THR A 281 -8.02 17.71 4.88
N PRO A 282 -8.93 17.19 4.02
CA PRO A 282 -8.60 16.91 2.62
C PRO A 282 -8.03 18.12 1.86
N ASP A 283 -8.52 19.34 2.13
CA ASP A 283 -7.98 20.56 1.54
C ASP A 283 -6.52 20.80 1.92
N GLU A 284 -6.18 20.66 3.20
CA GLU A 284 -4.81 20.82 3.68
C GLU A 284 -3.86 19.78 3.08
N LEU A 285 -4.34 18.54 2.88
CA LEU A 285 -3.55 17.49 2.22
C LEU A 285 -3.28 17.84 0.75
N ILE A 286 -4.30 18.30 0.01
CA ILE A 286 -4.18 18.74 -1.38
C ILE A 286 -3.22 19.93 -1.49
N GLU A 287 -3.39 20.94 -0.64
CA GLU A 287 -2.50 22.09 -0.61
C GLU A 287 -1.05 21.71 -0.29
N ARG A 288 -0.84 20.79 0.67
CA ARG A 288 0.48 20.33 1.05
C ARG A 288 1.15 19.58 -0.11
N TYR A 289 0.42 18.69 -0.77
CA TYR A 289 0.89 18.02 -1.98
C TYR A 289 1.24 19.01 -3.08
N ALA A 290 0.38 20.01 -3.34
CA ALA A 290 0.60 21.03 -4.36
C ALA A 290 1.87 21.86 -4.13
N ARG A 291 2.22 22.14 -2.88
CA ARG A 291 3.46 22.89 -2.54
C ARG A 291 4.73 22.13 -2.90
N ASN A 292 4.65 20.79 -2.92
CA ASN A 292 5.80 19.90 -3.14
C ASN A 292 5.72 19.15 -4.47
N SER A 293 4.81 19.55 -5.38
CA SER A 293 4.59 18.90 -6.66
C SER A 293 4.27 19.92 -7.75
N ASN A 294 4.75 19.64 -8.96
CA ASN A 294 4.42 20.45 -10.16
C ASN A 294 3.25 19.83 -10.97
N ARG A 295 2.53 18.85 -10.41
CA ARG A 295 1.40 18.19 -11.09
C ARG A 295 0.16 19.07 -11.04
N ASP A 296 -0.63 19.02 -12.11
CA ASP A 296 -1.93 19.71 -12.16
C ASP A 296 -2.96 18.95 -11.32
N LEU A 297 -3.41 19.56 -10.23
CA LEU A 297 -4.39 18.99 -9.31
C LEU A 297 -5.84 19.41 -9.65
N SER A 298 -6.08 20.08 -10.75
CA SER A 298 -7.42 20.56 -11.14
C SER A 298 -8.46 19.44 -11.29
N GLN A 299 -8.01 18.21 -11.51
CA GLN A 299 -8.84 17.03 -11.65
C GLN A 299 -8.73 16.05 -10.45
N ILE A 300 -8.29 16.53 -9.28
CA ILE A 300 -8.06 15.64 -8.12
C ILE A 300 -9.32 14.91 -7.68
N ASP A 301 -10.49 15.50 -7.86
CA ASP A 301 -11.78 14.87 -7.57
C ASP A 301 -11.99 13.60 -8.42
N TRP A 302 -11.54 13.62 -9.68
CA TRP A 302 -11.62 12.43 -10.54
C TRP A 302 -10.78 11.27 -9.98
N TYR A 303 -9.55 11.55 -9.49
CA TYR A 303 -8.69 10.53 -8.90
C TYR A 303 -9.27 10.00 -7.59
N ALA A 304 -9.87 10.85 -6.77
CA ALA A 304 -10.53 10.42 -5.54
C ALA A 304 -11.77 9.54 -5.82
N VAL A 305 -12.59 9.89 -6.81
CA VAL A 305 -13.72 9.06 -7.27
C VAL A 305 -13.24 7.75 -7.85
N LEU A 306 -12.18 7.75 -8.69
CA LEU A 306 -11.59 6.53 -9.22
C LEU A 306 -11.04 5.62 -8.11
N ALA A 307 -10.42 6.20 -7.09
CA ALA A 307 -9.92 5.44 -5.94
C ALA A 307 -11.07 4.79 -5.16
N CYS A 308 -12.16 5.53 -4.89
CA CYS A 308 -13.36 4.97 -4.28
C CYS A 308 -13.93 3.82 -5.10
N PHE A 309 -14.06 4.00 -6.41
CA PHE A 309 -14.57 2.99 -7.36
C PHE A 309 -13.70 1.72 -7.35
N LYS A 310 -12.39 1.89 -7.50
CA LYS A 310 -11.42 0.79 -7.53
C LYS A 310 -11.40 0.03 -6.20
N LEU A 311 -11.23 0.73 -5.08
CA LEU A 311 -11.14 0.10 -3.76
C LEU A 311 -12.47 -0.56 -3.39
N GLY A 312 -13.61 0.08 -3.65
CA GLY A 312 -14.92 -0.50 -3.41
C GLY A 312 -15.11 -1.84 -4.12
N ILE A 313 -14.70 -1.93 -5.39
CA ILE A 313 -14.74 -3.20 -6.15
C ILE A 313 -13.78 -4.24 -5.55
N ILE A 314 -12.56 -3.86 -5.17
CA ILE A 314 -11.60 -4.79 -4.55
C ILE A 314 -12.16 -5.38 -3.24
N LEU A 315 -12.76 -4.55 -2.39
CA LEU A 315 -13.33 -4.98 -1.11
C LEU A 315 -14.54 -5.90 -1.31
N GLU A 316 -15.38 -5.61 -2.30
CA GLU A 316 -16.52 -6.46 -2.69
C GLU A 316 -16.07 -7.87 -3.14
N GLY A 317 -14.90 -7.98 -3.75
CA GLY A 317 -14.29 -9.28 -4.05
C GLY A 317 -14.00 -10.13 -2.82
N SER A 318 -13.83 -9.52 -1.65
CA SER A 318 -13.70 -10.26 -0.37
C SER A 318 -15.04 -10.79 0.10
N GLN A 319 -16.12 -10.03 -0.06
CA GLN A 319 -17.49 -10.50 0.18
C GLN A 319 -17.85 -11.68 -0.73
N ALA A 320 -17.52 -11.58 -2.02
CA ALA A 320 -17.77 -12.67 -2.96
C ALA A 320 -17.01 -13.96 -2.58
N ARG A 321 -15.75 -13.84 -2.14
CA ARG A 321 -14.99 -14.99 -1.61
C ARG A 321 -15.59 -15.56 -0.32
N ALA A 322 -16.05 -14.69 0.58
CA ALA A 322 -16.69 -15.09 1.83
C ALA A 322 -18.01 -15.85 1.58
N ALA A 323 -18.84 -15.37 0.65
CA ALA A 323 -20.06 -16.05 0.21
C ALA A 323 -19.78 -17.47 -0.32
N ALA A 324 -18.67 -17.65 -1.04
CA ALA A 324 -18.22 -18.94 -1.55
C ALA A 324 -17.48 -19.81 -0.50
N GLY A 325 -17.43 -19.41 0.77
CA GLY A 325 -16.73 -20.13 1.83
C GLY A 325 -15.18 -20.11 1.72
N LYS A 326 -14.62 -19.21 0.92
CA LYS A 326 -13.17 -19.06 0.68
C LYS A 326 -12.51 -17.97 1.55
N ALA A 327 -13.30 -17.31 2.39
CA ALA A 327 -12.85 -16.33 3.37
C ALA A 327 -13.84 -16.33 4.56
N PRO A 328 -13.43 -15.82 5.74
CA PRO A 328 -14.34 -15.67 6.87
C PRO A 328 -15.50 -14.72 6.52
N ARG A 329 -16.74 -15.13 6.85
CA ARG A 329 -17.95 -14.36 6.53
C ARG A 329 -17.94 -12.97 7.17
N GLU A 330 -17.55 -12.90 8.44
CA GLU A 330 -17.47 -11.64 9.19
C GLU A 330 -16.55 -10.61 8.50
N ILE A 331 -15.41 -11.06 7.98
CA ILE A 331 -14.49 -10.20 7.22
C ILE A 331 -15.14 -9.74 5.90
N GLY A 332 -15.83 -10.63 5.20
CA GLY A 332 -16.58 -10.26 4.00
C GLY A 332 -17.62 -9.18 4.27
N ASP A 333 -18.43 -9.37 5.31
CA ASP A 333 -19.51 -8.44 5.68
C ASP A 333 -18.94 -7.04 6.05
N ILE A 334 -17.85 -6.98 6.83
CA ILE A 334 -17.17 -5.71 7.18
C ILE A 334 -16.65 -5.00 5.93
N LEU A 335 -16.00 -5.72 5.02
CA LEU A 335 -15.41 -5.14 3.81
C LEU A 335 -16.49 -4.72 2.81
N HIS A 336 -17.63 -5.42 2.76
CA HIS A 336 -18.79 -4.98 2.00
C HIS A 336 -19.35 -3.63 2.50
N ILE A 337 -19.49 -3.44 3.82
CA ILE A 337 -19.88 -2.16 4.41
C ILE A 337 -18.91 -1.05 3.96
N SER A 338 -17.60 -1.33 3.96
CA SER A 338 -16.59 -0.39 3.49
C SER A 338 -16.72 -0.10 1.99
N ALA A 339 -17.09 -1.09 1.17
CA ALA A 339 -17.36 -0.90 -0.25
C ALA A 339 -18.56 0.03 -0.49
N VAL A 340 -19.66 -0.17 0.23
CA VAL A 340 -20.85 0.72 0.18
C VAL A 340 -20.44 2.15 0.57
N ARG A 341 -19.73 2.34 1.68
CA ARG A 341 -19.24 3.67 2.11
C ARG A 341 -18.37 4.38 1.06
N LEU A 342 -17.54 3.61 0.34
CA LEU A 342 -16.72 4.16 -0.76
C LEU A 342 -17.58 4.66 -1.91
N PHE A 343 -18.59 3.91 -2.33
CA PHE A 343 -19.49 4.36 -3.40
C PHE A 343 -20.36 5.54 -2.99
N ASP A 344 -20.81 5.61 -1.74
CA ASP A 344 -21.49 6.79 -1.18
C ASP A 344 -20.56 8.02 -1.18
N ARG A 345 -19.27 7.80 -0.84
CA ARG A 345 -18.25 8.86 -0.89
C ARG A 345 -18.01 9.33 -2.32
N ALA A 346 -17.86 8.40 -3.28
CA ALA A 346 -17.72 8.74 -4.70
C ALA A 346 -18.88 9.62 -5.19
N GLN A 347 -20.12 9.23 -4.90
CA GLN A 347 -21.31 10.01 -5.29
C GLN A 347 -21.34 11.40 -4.64
N SER A 348 -20.86 11.52 -3.41
CA SER A 348 -20.76 12.82 -2.74
C SER A 348 -19.72 13.73 -3.37
N ILE A 349 -18.55 13.19 -3.77
CA ILE A 349 -17.51 13.95 -4.48
C ILE A 349 -18.05 14.39 -5.86
N MET A 350 -18.77 13.52 -6.56
CA MET A 350 -19.39 13.85 -7.84
C MET A 350 -20.44 14.99 -7.75
N ALA A 351 -21.13 15.10 -6.62
CA ALA A 351 -22.15 16.13 -6.39
C ALA A 351 -21.58 17.49 -5.90
N GLY A 352 -20.36 17.49 -5.40
CA GLY A 352 -19.68 18.67 -4.87
C GLY A 352 -18.19 18.64 -5.21
N SER A 353 -17.34 18.58 -4.17
CA SER A 353 -15.90 18.33 -4.31
C SER A 353 -15.45 17.39 -3.18
N VAL A 354 -14.23 16.85 -3.30
CA VAL A 354 -13.61 16.04 -2.24
C VAL A 354 -13.49 16.81 -0.92
N THR A 355 -13.41 18.12 -1.00
CA THR A 355 -13.25 19.07 0.09
C THR A 355 -14.57 19.50 0.72
N GLY A 356 -15.71 19.28 0.04
CA GLY A 356 -17.04 19.70 0.52
C GLY A 356 -17.28 21.20 0.51
N GLY A 357 -16.36 22.00 -0.04
CA GLY A 357 -16.54 23.44 -0.23
C GLY A 357 -17.15 23.78 -1.58
N GLU A 358 -18.07 24.75 -1.63
CA GLU A 358 -18.49 25.37 -2.88
C GLU A 358 -17.28 26.13 -3.47
N ARG A 359 -16.85 25.76 -4.69
CA ARG A 359 -15.88 26.52 -5.48
C ARG A 359 -16.59 27.53 -6.36
#